data_65fe88b6ba6c082c84e86fb37a40259e
#
_entry.id   65fe88b6ba6c082c84e86fb37a40259e
#
_cell.length_a   1.000
_cell.length_b   1.000
_cell.length_c   1.000
_cell.angle_alpha   90.00
_cell.angle_beta   90.00
_cell.angle_gamma   90.00
#
_symmetry.space_group_name_H-M   'P 1'
#
loop_
_entity.id
_entity.type
_entity.pdbx_description
1 polymer ?
#
loop_
_entity_poly.entity_id
_entity_poly.type
_entity_poly.pdbx_seq_one_letter_code
_entity_poly.pdbx_strand_id
1 'polypeptide(L)'
;MASLLETLAALATAGTMMISSSLDAAAPQNDVDGFLFLQNRQWLASRAYEPETVTADVPGQIRQMRQEAALALEEMFDACKKDIGITLKAVSGYRSYARQETIYINKLERVHGSVEKADE
;
A
#
# COMPACT_ATOMS: atom_id res chain seq x y z
N MET A 1 -22.42 32.82 12.37
CA MET A 1 -22.52 31.73 13.36
C MET A 1 -22.62 30.40 12.60
N ALA A 2 -21.69 29.50 12.84
CA ALA A 2 -21.80 28.14 12.30
C ALA A 2 -23.03 27.45 12.92
N SER A 3 -23.80 26.70 12.11
CA SER A 3 -24.95 25.96 12.60
C SER A 3 -24.51 24.83 13.54
N LEU A 4 -25.38 24.39 14.44
CA LEU A 4 -25.11 23.27 15.35
C LEU A 4 -24.70 21.99 14.60
N LEU A 5 -25.24 21.80 13.39
CA LEU A 5 -24.92 20.70 12.48
C LEU A 5 -23.49 20.79 11.94
N GLU A 6 -23.01 21.99 11.60
CA GLU A 6 -21.63 22.19 11.11
C GLU A 6 -20.62 21.96 12.25
N THR A 7 -20.96 22.36 13.45
CA THR A 7 -20.11 22.13 14.63
C THR A 7 -20.04 20.65 14.98
N LEU A 8 -21.13 19.91 14.90
CA LEU A 8 -21.18 18.46 15.11
C LEU A 8 -20.42 17.70 14.02
N ALA A 9 -20.54 18.12 12.75
CA ALA A 9 -19.79 17.53 11.64
C ALA A 9 -18.29 17.76 11.79
N ALA A 10 -17.86 18.95 12.19
CA ALA A 10 -16.45 19.25 12.45
C ALA A 10 -15.87 18.44 13.62
N LEU A 11 -16.63 18.24 14.69
CA LEU A 11 -16.24 17.40 15.82
C LEU A 11 -16.14 15.92 15.43
N ALA A 12 -17.05 15.41 14.61
CA ALA A 12 -17.00 14.03 14.12
C ALA A 12 -15.78 13.80 13.22
N THR A 13 -15.46 14.76 12.35
CA THR A 13 -14.29 14.67 11.45
C THR A 13 -12.98 14.74 12.25
N ALA A 14 -12.88 15.62 13.25
CA ALA A 14 -11.72 15.72 14.12
C ALA A 14 -11.54 14.45 14.99
N GLY A 15 -12.63 13.87 15.48
CA GLY A 15 -12.60 12.60 16.22
C GLY A 15 -12.09 11.44 15.37
N THR A 16 -12.51 11.36 14.11
CA THR A 16 -12.05 10.31 13.18
C THR A 16 -10.57 10.47 12.83
N MET A 17 -10.08 11.69 12.64
CA MET A 17 -8.65 11.94 12.40
C MET A 17 -7.79 11.63 13.64
N MET A 18 -8.26 11.90 14.85
CA MET A 18 -7.53 11.56 16.09
C MET A 18 -7.46 10.05 16.32
N ILE A 19 -8.51 9.31 15.99
CA ILE A 19 -8.51 7.84 16.11
C ILE A 19 -7.53 7.23 15.11
N SER A 20 -7.48 7.74 13.88
CA SER A 20 -6.52 7.27 12.87
C SER A 20 -5.07 7.51 13.28
N SER A 21 -4.75 8.70 13.80
CA SER A 21 -3.39 9.02 14.27
C SER A 21 -3.00 8.26 15.54
N SER A 22 -3.95 7.91 16.41
CA SER A 22 -3.68 7.13 17.62
C SER A 22 -3.50 5.63 17.32
N LEU A 23 -4.11 5.10 16.26
CA LEU A 23 -3.91 3.74 15.81
C LEU A 23 -2.54 3.58 15.11
N ASP A 24 -2.09 4.56 14.37
CA ASP A 24 -0.73 4.60 13.81
C ASP A 24 0.33 4.64 14.93
N ALA A 25 0.06 5.36 16.02
CA ALA A 25 0.92 5.43 17.20
C ALA A 25 0.86 4.16 18.07
N ALA A 26 -0.19 3.36 17.97
CA ALA A 26 -0.39 2.14 18.78
C ALA A 26 0.30 0.89 18.19
N ALA A 27 1.02 1.00 17.08
CA ALA A 27 1.82 -0.07 16.48
C ALA A 27 3.33 0.15 16.71
N PRO A 28 3.84 0.18 17.95
CA PRO A 28 5.22 0.56 18.24
C PRO A 28 6.26 -0.43 17.71
N GLN A 29 5.85 -1.58 17.19
CA GLN A 29 6.72 -2.63 16.64
C GLN A 29 6.60 -2.74 15.11
N ASN A 30 5.74 -1.95 14.49
CA ASN A 30 5.56 -1.96 13.03
C ASN A 30 6.46 -0.89 12.41
N ASP A 31 7.74 -1.17 12.34
CA ASP A 31 8.71 -0.28 11.73
C ASP A 31 8.48 -0.20 10.21
N VAL A 32 8.06 0.96 9.76
CA VAL A 32 7.73 1.23 8.33
C VAL A 32 8.91 0.97 7.40
N ASP A 33 10.13 1.16 7.91
CA ASP A 33 11.38 0.92 7.17
C ASP A 33 11.96 -0.48 7.42
N GLY A 34 11.35 -1.26 8.30
CA GLY A 34 11.77 -2.62 8.63
C GLY A 34 11.34 -3.66 7.59
N PHE A 35 12.09 -4.77 7.53
CA PHE A 35 11.76 -5.90 6.64
C PHE A 35 10.46 -6.62 7.00
N LEU A 36 10.01 -6.49 8.26
CA LEU A 36 8.81 -7.13 8.77
C LEU A 36 7.63 -6.16 8.88
N PHE A 37 7.63 -5.09 8.08
CA PHE A 37 6.53 -4.15 8.05
C PHE A 37 5.24 -4.85 7.66
N LEU A 38 4.29 -4.91 8.62
CA LEU A 38 2.97 -5.48 8.40
C LEU A 38 2.01 -4.39 7.93
N GLN A 39 1.43 -4.59 6.77
CA GLN A 39 0.37 -3.73 6.24
C GLN A 39 -0.88 -4.54 5.98
N ASN A 40 -1.98 -4.18 6.64
CA ASN A 40 -3.29 -4.77 6.46
C ASN A 40 -4.39 -3.77 6.83
N ARG A 41 -5.64 -4.22 6.98
CA ARG A 41 -6.78 -3.35 7.36
C ARG A 41 -6.66 -2.72 8.76
N GLN A 42 -5.88 -3.30 9.66
CA GLN A 42 -5.61 -2.77 11.01
C GLN A 42 -4.39 -1.87 11.03
N TRP A 43 -3.38 -2.18 10.22
CA TRP A 43 -2.10 -1.52 10.16
C TRP A 43 -1.93 -0.89 8.80
N LEU A 44 -2.20 0.41 8.71
CA LEU A 44 -2.14 1.17 7.47
C LEU A 44 -0.85 1.97 7.40
N ALA A 45 -0.22 2.00 6.23
CA ALA A 45 0.81 2.97 5.96
C ALA A 45 0.20 4.38 5.86
N SER A 46 0.94 5.39 6.30
CA SER A 46 0.52 6.79 6.14
C SER A 46 0.24 7.09 4.65
N ARG A 47 -0.77 7.92 4.40
CA ARG A 47 -1.06 8.41 3.04
C ARG A 47 0.13 9.11 2.39
N ALA A 48 0.96 9.75 3.19
CA ALA A 48 2.14 10.47 2.75
C ALA A 48 3.40 9.60 2.71
N TYR A 49 3.31 8.33 3.13
CA TYR A 49 4.46 7.44 3.12
C TYR A 49 4.81 7.01 1.69
N GLU A 50 6.01 7.31 1.29
CA GLU A 50 6.58 6.91 0.01
C GLU A 50 7.99 6.36 0.25
N PRO A 51 8.21 5.04 0.07
CA PRO A 51 9.53 4.46 0.25
C PRO A 51 10.47 4.87 -0.87
N GLU A 52 11.76 4.93 -0.58
CA GLU A 52 12.77 5.00 -1.63
C GLU A 52 12.73 3.72 -2.47
N THR A 53 12.62 3.88 -3.79
CA THR A 53 12.54 2.76 -4.71
C THR A 53 13.58 2.85 -5.81
N VAL A 54 14.04 1.68 -6.25
CA VAL A 54 14.86 1.49 -7.43
C VAL A 54 14.11 0.66 -8.47
N THR A 55 14.53 0.72 -9.71
CA THR A 55 14.00 -0.15 -10.76
C THR A 55 14.83 -1.42 -10.82
N ALA A 56 14.24 -2.56 -10.48
CA ALA A 56 14.92 -3.86 -10.59
C ALA A 56 15.26 -4.19 -12.04
N ASP A 57 16.45 -4.77 -12.27
CA ASP A 57 16.91 -5.20 -13.58
C ASP A 57 16.38 -6.60 -13.95
N VAL A 58 15.08 -6.69 -14.06
CA VAL A 58 14.35 -7.91 -14.42
C VAL A 58 13.31 -7.62 -15.50
N PRO A 59 12.88 -8.62 -16.28
CA PRO A 59 11.76 -8.47 -17.22
C PRO A 59 10.45 -8.11 -16.49
N GLY A 60 9.66 -7.21 -17.05
CA GLY A 60 8.35 -6.88 -16.49
C GLY A 60 7.93 -5.43 -16.71
N GLN A 61 6.76 -5.07 -16.19
CA GLN A 61 6.18 -3.74 -16.37
C GLN A 61 6.46 -2.82 -15.17
N ILE A 62 6.00 -3.18 -13.97
CA ILE A 62 6.17 -2.38 -12.77
C ILE A 62 7.25 -3.04 -11.92
N ARG A 63 8.47 -2.52 -12.01
CA ARG A 63 9.69 -3.09 -11.43
C ARG A 63 10.27 -2.24 -10.31
N GLN A 64 9.57 -1.16 -9.92
CA GLN A 64 10.00 -0.30 -8.82
C GLN A 64 9.74 -0.99 -7.49
N MET A 65 10.76 -1.07 -6.64
CA MET A 65 10.72 -1.66 -5.31
C MET A 65 11.88 -1.15 -4.47
N ARG A 66 11.89 -1.44 -3.19
CA ARG A 66 13.02 -1.12 -2.33
C ARG A 66 14.28 -1.83 -2.84
N GLN A 67 15.45 -1.23 -2.60
CA GLN A 67 16.72 -1.73 -3.14
C GLN A 67 17.00 -3.17 -2.74
N GLU A 68 16.78 -3.52 -1.48
CA GLU A 68 17.03 -4.87 -0.96
C GLU A 68 16.14 -5.89 -1.66
N ALA A 69 14.87 -5.53 -1.89
CA ALA A 69 13.93 -6.38 -2.60
C ALA A 69 14.30 -6.52 -4.09
N ALA A 70 14.80 -5.47 -4.73
CA ALA A 70 15.24 -5.50 -6.12
C ALA A 70 16.41 -6.47 -6.30
N LEU A 71 17.43 -6.38 -5.47
CA LEU A 71 18.61 -7.26 -5.52
C LEU A 71 18.22 -8.73 -5.31
N ALA A 72 17.39 -9.02 -4.29
CA ALA A 72 16.93 -10.38 -4.04
C ALA A 72 16.05 -10.94 -5.18
N LEU A 73 15.25 -10.07 -5.81
CA LEU A 73 14.43 -10.46 -6.95
C LEU A 73 15.27 -10.79 -8.18
N GLU A 74 16.29 -10.00 -8.46
CA GLU A 74 17.24 -10.23 -9.56
C GLU A 74 17.95 -11.57 -9.40
N GLU A 75 18.47 -11.85 -8.20
CA GLU A 75 19.09 -13.16 -7.89
C GLU A 75 18.11 -14.32 -8.07
N MET A 76 16.88 -14.18 -7.60
CA MET A 76 15.84 -15.20 -7.74
C MET A 76 15.50 -15.45 -9.22
N PHE A 77 15.39 -14.41 -10.04
CA PHE A 77 15.08 -14.52 -11.45
C PHE A 77 16.21 -15.21 -12.22
N ASP A 78 17.45 -14.85 -11.91
CA ASP A 78 18.64 -15.47 -12.50
C ASP A 78 18.76 -16.95 -12.13
N ALA A 79 18.53 -17.29 -10.85
CA ALA A 79 18.53 -18.67 -10.40
C ALA A 79 17.42 -19.50 -11.09
N CYS A 80 16.21 -18.96 -11.19
CA CYS A 80 15.10 -19.61 -11.87
C CYS A 80 15.42 -19.91 -13.34
N LYS A 81 15.99 -18.93 -14.04
CA LYS A 81 16.40 -19.10 -15.45
C LYS A 81 17.52 -20.13 -15.59
N LYS A 82 18.46 -20.15 -14.67
CA LYS A 82 19.64 -21.01 -14.70
C LYS A 82 19.30 -22.46 -14.35
N ASP A 83 18.48 -22.67 -13.31
CA ASP A 83 18.21 -23.98 -12.73
C ASP A 83 17.11 -24.73 -13.49
N ILE A 84 16.07 -24.02 -13.93
CA ILE A 84 14.90 -24.62 -14.57
C ILE A 84 14.56 -24.04 -15.94
N GLY A 85 15.32 -23.09 -16.44
CA GLY A 85 15.15 -22.51 -17.80
C GLY A 85 13.93 -21.61 -17.96
N ILE A 86 13.25 -21.22 -16.87
CA ILE A 86 12.05 -20.38 -16.91
C ILE A 86 12.43 -18.91 -16.77
N THR A 87 11.91 -18.08 -17.67
CA THR A 87 12.03 -16.62 -17.56
C THR A 87 10.80 -16.06 -16.86
N LEU A 88 10.99 -15.57 -15.64
CA LEU A 88 9.95 -14.88 -14.87
C LEU A 88 9.76 -13.44 -15.35
N LYS A 89 8.62 -12.85 -15.03
CA LYS A 89 8.32 -11.44 -15.29
C LYS A 89 7.73 -10.79 -14.04
N ALA A 90 8.23 -9.61 -13.68
CA ALA A 90 7.64 -8.81 -12.64
C ALA A 90 6.33 -8.19 -13.14
N VAL A 91 5.23 -8.45 -12.48
CA VAL A 91 3.91 -7.96 -12.84
C VAL A 91 3.59 -6.67 -12.10
N SER A 92 3.89 -6.61 -10.80
CA SER A 92 3.58 -5.47 -9.94
C SER A 92 4.64 -5.35 -8.85
N GLY A 93 5.30 -4.22 -8.81
CA GLY A 93 6.18 -3.80 -7.72
C GLY A 93 5.50 -2.76 -6.83
N TYR A 94 6.19 -1.65 -6.56
CA TYR A 94 5.66 -0.57 -5.76
C TYR A 94 4.36 0.01 -6.33
N ARG A 95 3.42 0.29 -5.43
CA ARG A 95 2.17 0.96 -5.76
C ARG A 95 1.99 2.17 -4.85
N SER A 96 1.91 3.36 -5.44
CA SER A 96 1.64 4.59 -4.70
C SER A 96 0.22 4.60 -4.12
N TYR A 97 0.00 5.43 -3.10
CA TYR A 97 -1.32 5.61 -2.50
C TYR A 97 -2.37 6.03 -3.56
N ALA A 98 -2.05 7.01 -4.40
CA ALA A 98 -2.96 7.48 -5.45
C ALA A 98 -3.33 6.36 -6.44
N ARG A 99 -2.38 5.50 -6.78
CA ARG A 99 -2.67 4.34 -7.65
C ARG A 99 -3.57 3.33 -6.95
N GLN A 100 -3.36 3.06 -5.67
CA GLN A 100 -4.20 2.19 -4.87
C GLN A 100 -5.63 2.75 -4.75
N GLU A 101 -5.77 4.04 -4.49
CA GLU A 101 -7.05 4.73 -4.42
C GLU A 101 -7.84 4.59 -5.73
N THR A 102 -7.20 4.82 -6.88
CA THR A 102 -7.81 4.63 -8.19
C THR A 102 -8.31 3.19 -8.39
N ILE A 103 -7.51 2.19 -8.02
CA ILE A 103 -7.88 0.78 -8.14
C ILE A 103 -9.08 0.46 -7.25
N TYR A 104 -9.11 0.99 -6.03
CA TYR A 104 -10.21 0.78 -5.10
C TYR A 104 -11.51 1.42 -5.58
N ILE A 105 -11.45 2.67 -6.08
CA ILE A 105 -12.60 3.34 -6.68
C ILE A 105 -13.17 2.53 -7.85
N ASN A 106 -12.31 2.07 -8.75
CA ASN A 106 -12.74 1.25 -9.88
C ASN A 106 -13.35 -0.10 -9.43
N LYS A 107 -12.90 -0.65 -8.30
CA LYS A 107 -13.50 -1.85 -7.71
C LYS A 107 -14.87 -1.53 -7.13
N LEU A 108 -15.02 -0.43 -6.40
CA LEU A 108 -16.30 0.05 -5.88
C LEU A 108 -17.34 0.25 -6.98
N GLU A 109 -16.98 0.87 -8.09
CA GLU A 109 -17.87 1.05 -9.23
C GLU A 109 -18.34 -0.30 -9.79
N ARG A 110 -17.46 -1.26 -9.93
CA ARG A 110 -17.78 -2.63 -10.40
C ARG A 110 -18.74 -3.38 -9.48
N VAL A 111 -18.69 -3.13 -8.19
CA VAL A 111 -19.59 -3.76 -7.19
C VAL A 111 -20.76 -2.85 -6.78
N HIS A 112 -21.09 -1.87 -7.64
CA HIS A 112 -22.20 -0.94 -7.45
C HIS A 112 -22.15 -0.16 -6.12
N GLY A 113 -20.94 0.23 -5.68
CA GLY A 113 -20.72 1.02 -4.47
C GLY A 113 -20.76 0.23 -3.16
N SER A 114 -20.83 -1.08 -3.20
CA SER A 114 -20.80 -1.89 -1.99
C SER A 114 -19.36 -1.99 -1.44
N VAL A 115 -19.12 -1.36 -0.29
CA VAL A 115 -17.82 -1.40 0.40
C VAL A 115 -17.48 -2.84 0.84
N GLU A 116 -18.44 -3.59 1.38
CA GLU A 116 -18.23 -4.97 1.80
C GLU A 116 -17.69 -5.84 0.65
N LYS A 117 -18.34 -5.77 -0.53
CA LYS A 117 -17.89 -6.51 -1.71
C LYS A 117 -16.60 -5.96 -2.33
N ALA A 118 -16.29 -4.70 -2.10
CA ALA A 118 -15.02 -4.12 -2.54
C ALA A 118 -13.85 -4.58 -1.67
N ASP A 119 -14.13 -4.88 -0.42
CA ASP A 119 -13.13 -5.32 0.56
C ASP A 119 -12.86 -6.83 0.54
N GLU A 120 -13.65 -7.62 -0.15
CA GLU A 120 -13.39 -9.03 -0.46
C GLU A 120 -12.29 -9.18 -1.53
#